data_9d5d1fadc72694683c7135ffdbbe32e9
#
_entry.id   9d5d1fadc72694683c7135ffdbbe32e9
#
_cell.length_a   1.000
_cell.length_b   1.000
_cell.length_c   1.000
_cell.angle_alpha   90.00
_cell.angle_beta   90.00
_cell.angle_gamma   90.00
#
_symmetry.space_group_name_H-M   'P 1'
#
loop_
_entity.id
_entity.type
_entity.pdbx_description
1 polymer ?
#
loop_
_entity_poly.entity_id
_entity_poly.type
_entity_poly.pdbx_seq_one_letter_code
_entity_poly.pdbx_strand_id
1 'polypeptide(L)'
;MNKIKNSLQSVNLKFFAALLVMGLCPTIYTTLRVFFLGQLPGDWAYSIAGQLSWVNLIYEIISEAIILPLFFFMGSAILNKDDFSNKLKTGLIVSGGIYTILSIGIILFTEPLLTFMAASPDIIKESATYIRIESVANVAGVLLNFVLVALIAIGRDKLVYVFTVLKLAFCVVTDTFLISTLPFSLNLGVNGIGYSNIIVNTILTIVILMILSKEGYLVRDKQKLSFAWCKDFFKIGSVSGLESFVRNIAYMLMVSRMVNVVGESGVYWVANNFIWGWMLLPVLQLGELIKQEVSTDKNKVKTNTLGYFTITTFICIL
;
A
#
# COMPACT_ATOMS: atom_id res chain seq x y z
N MET A 1 7.16 33.67 22.19
CA MET A 1 5.76 33.23 22.03
C MET A 1 5.16 33.64 20.68
N ASN A 2 5.25 34.91 20.24
CA ASN A 2 4.65 35.32 18.96
C ASN A 2 5.17 34.56 17.70
N LYS A 3 6.47 34.22 17.62
CA LYS A 3 7.02 33.49 16.48
C LYS A 3 6.44 32.07 16.34
N ILE A 4 6.25 31.34 17.45
CA ILE A 4 5.66 30.00 17.45
C ILE A 4 4.18 30.11 17.04
N LYS A 5 3.42 31.04 17.59
CA LYS A 5 2.02 31.25 17.25
C LYS A 5 1.83 31.56 15.75
N ASN A 6 2.65 32.45 15.21
CA ASN A 6 2.58 32.81 13.79
C ASN A 6 2.95 31.64 12.89
N SER A 7 3.99 30.86 13.26
CA SER A 7 4.38 29.65 12.52
C SER A 7 3.29 28.57 12.57
N LEU A 8 2.65 28.39 13.73
CA LEU A 8 1.56 27.42 13.88
C LEU A 8 0.32 27.81 13.05
N GLN A 9 0.00 29.12 13.00
CA GLN A 9 -1.11 29.64 12.19
C GLN A 9 -0.87 29.54 10.67
N SER A 10 0.38 29.48 10.24
CA SER A 10 0.74 29.34 8.82
C SER A 10 0.71 27.89 8.32
N VAL A 11 0.67 26.89 9.22
CA VAL A 11 0.50 25.48 8.89
C VAL A 11 -0.95 25.19 8.49
N ASN A 12 -1.15 24.44 7.42
CA ASN A 12 -2.49 24.05 6.94
C ASN A 12 -3.11 22.93 7.80
N LEU A 13 -3.56 23.30 9.01
CA LEU A 13 -4.19 22.34 9.94
C LEU A 13 -5.46 21.68 9.38
N LYS A 14 -6.19 22.34 8.47
CA LYS A 14 -7.37 21.72 7.81
C LYS A 14 -6.95 20.57 6.91
N PHE A 15 -5.87 20.76 6.17
CA PHE A 15 -5.32 19.68 5.33
C PHE A 15 -4.71 18.58 6.20
N PHE A 16 -4.03 18.91 7.29
CA PHE A 16 -3.55 17.95 8.27
C PHE A 16 -4.67 17.07 8.83
N ALA A 17 -5.79 17.68 9.24
CA ALA A 17 -6.96 16.95 9.71
C ALA A 17 -7.54 16.02 8.63
N ALA A 18 -7.57 16.45 7.37
CA ALA A 18 -7.99 15.60 6.27
C ALA A 18 -7.05 14.40 6.06
N LEU A 19 -5.73 14.61 6.16
CA LEU A 19 -4.74 13.53 6.08
C LEU A 19 -4.89 12.55 7.26
N LEU A 20 -5.15 13.04 8.48
CA LEU A 20 -5.43 12.18 9.64
C LEU A 20 -6.65 11.29 9.40
N VAL A 21 -7.75 11.85 8.93
CA VAL A 21 -8.97 11.08 8.60
C VAL A 21 -8.67 10.03 7.54
N MET A 22 -7.93 10.38 6.49
CA MET A 22 -7.54 9.44 5.43
C MET A 22 -6.63 8.32 5.94
N GLY A 23 -5.71 8.63 6.83
CA GLY A 23 -4.82 7.64 7.45
C GLY A 23 -5.54 6.73 8.45
N LEU A 24 -6.57 7.24 9.15
CA LEU A 24 -7.38 6.44 10.07
C LEU A 24 -8.18 5.34 9.37
N CYS A 25 -8.64 5.56 8.15
CA CYS A 25 -9.42 4.57 7.42
C CYS A 25 -8.72 3.20 7.30
N PRO A 26 -7.49 3.08 6.73
CA PRO A 26 -6.80 1.81 6.66
C PRO A 26 -6.47 1.24 8.05
N THR A 27 -6.21 2.09 9.04
CA THR A 27 -5.94 1.67 10.42
C THR A 27 -7.16 1.01 11.07
N ILE A 28 -8.34 1.62 10.95
CA ILE A 28 -9.61 1.03 11.43
C ILE A 28 -9.85 -0.32 10.74
N TYR A 29 -9.64 -0.38 9.44
CA TYR A 29 -9.80 -1.61 8.69
C TYR A 29 -8.84 -2.72 9.15
N THR A 30 -7.55 -2.41 9.33
CA THR A 30 -6.59 -3.38 9.85
C THR A 30 -6.97 -3.86 11.26
N THR A 31 -7.48 -2.95 12.10
CA THR A 31 -7.97 -3.29 13.44
C THR A 31 -9.17 -4.23 13.38
N LEU A 32 -10.11 -4.01 12.46
CA LEU A 32 -11.23 -4.93 12.24
C LEU A 32 -10.76 -6.31 11.78
N ARG A 33 -9.74 -6.38 10.91
CA ARG A 33 -9.11 -7.65 10.52
C ARG A 33 -8.49 -8.38 11.71
N VAL A 34 -7.75 -7.66 12.56
CA VAL A 34 -7.20 -8.23 13.79
C VAL A 34 -8.33 -8.79 14.67
N PHE A 35 -9.44 -8.06 14.80
CA PHE A 35 -10.62 -8.53 15.53
C PHE A 35 -11.21 -9.81 14.94
N PHE A 36 -11.41 -9.88 13.63
CA PHE A 36 -11.91 -11.10 12.97
C PHE A 36 -10.97 -12.28 13.14
N LEU A 37 -9.65 -12.07 13.01
CA LEU A 37 -8.65 -13.11 13.22
C LEU A 37 -8.66 -13.62 14.66
N GLY A 38 -8.91 -12.75 15.64
CA GLY A 38 -9.03 -13.13 17.05
C GLY A 38 -10.25 -13.97 17.39
N GLN A 39 -11.24 -14.03 16.50
CA GLN A 39 -12.41 -14.89 16.66
C GLN A 39 -12.22 -16.29 16.05
N LEU A 40 -11.16 -16.50 15.28
CA LEU A 40 -10.88 -17.79 14.67
C LEU A 40 -10.36 -18.77 15.74
N PRO A 41 -10.72 -20.05 15.64
CA PRO A 41 -10.19 -21.07 16.54
C PRO A 41 -8.68 -21.27 16.33
N GLY A 42 -7.92 -21.19 17.41
CA GLY A 42 -6.48 -21.42 17.45
C GLY A 42 -5.64 -20.14 17.49
N ASP A 43 -4.50 -20.24 18.19
CA ASP A 43 -3.59 -19.10 18.41
C ASP A 43 -2.73 -18.76 17.19
N TRP A 44 -2.82 -19.54 16.12
CA TRP A 44 -1.96 -19.45 14.94
C TRP A 44 -2.36 -18.40 13.92
N ALA A 45 -3.61 -17.92 13.96
CA ALA A 45 -4.14 -16.99 12.95
C ALA A 45 -3.29 -15.72 12.81
N TYR A 46 -2.83 -15.14 13.91
CA TYR A 46 -1.95 -13.98 13.90
C TYR A 46 -0.54 -14.30 13.40
N SER A 47 -0.02 -15.47 13.76
CA SER A 47 1.29 -15.93 13.31
C SER A 47 1.31 -16.19 11.81
N ILE A 48 0.26 -16.81 11.27
CA ILE A 48 0.07 -17.03 9.83
C ILE A 48 -0.03 -15.70 9.09
N ALA A 49 -0.88 -14.77 9.57
CA ALA A 49 -1.02 -13.45 8.99
C ALA A 49 0.30 -12.64 9.06
N GLY A 50 1.04 -12.80 10.15
CA GLY A 50 2.33 -12.17 10.38
C GLY A 50 3.41 -12.58 9.38
N GLN A 51 3.35 -13.82 8.84
CA GLN A 51 4.30 -14.26 7.82
C GLN A 51 4.20 -13.46 6.52
N LEU A 52 3.04 -12.88 6.21
CA LEU A 52 2.90 -12.01 5.05
C LEU A 52 3.71 -10.71 5.19
N SER A 53 4.03 -10.27 6.41
CA SER A 53 4.72 -9.00 6.63
C SER A 53 6.06 -8.92 5.91
N TRP A 54 6.89 -9.95 6.02
CA TRP A 54 8.19 -9.97 5.34
C TRP A 54 8.07 -10.17 3.83
N VAL A 55 7.03 -10.88 3.34
CA VAL A 55 6.74 -10.99 1.91
C VAL A 55 6.37 -9.62 1.34
N ASN A 56 5.57 -8.84 2.07
CA ASN A 56 5.19 -7.49 1.67
C ASN A 56 6.39 -6.56 1.54
N LEU A 57 7.46 -6.74 2.33
CA LEU A 57 8.71 -5.98 2.16
C LEU A 57 9.35 -6.22 0.78
N ILE A 58 9.27 -7.43 0.24
CA ILE A 58 9.75 -7.75 -1.11
C ILE A 58 8.90 -7.01 -2.15
N TYR A 59 7.57 -7.03 -1.99
CA TYR A 59 6.66 -6.28 -2.87
C TYR A 59 6.87 -4.77 -2.76
N GLU A 60 7.17 -4.25 -1.57
CA GLU A 60 7.46 -2.83 -1.35
C GLU A 60 8.68 -2.35 -2.14
N ILE A 61 9.76 -3.15 -2.20
CA ILE A 61 10.94 -2.84 -3.01
C ILE A 61 10.53 -2.57 -4.47
N ILE A 62 9.72 -3.46 -5.03
CA ILE A 62 9.26 -3.33 -6.41
C ILE A 62 8.24 -2.20 -6.55
N SER A 63 7.38 -1.99 -5.56
CA SER A 63 6.44 -0.87 -5.53
C SER A 63 7.16 0.49 -5.59
N GLU A 64 8.17 0.69 -4.78
CA GLU A 64 8.98 1.92 -4.77
C GLU A 64 9.67 2.17 -6.11
N ALA A 65 10.16 1.09 -6.75
CA ALA A 65 10.79 1.18 -8.06
C ALA A 65 9.80 1.48 -9.20
N ILE A 66 8.51 1.15 -9.04
CA ILE A 66 7.49 1.28 -10.08
C ILE A 66 6.58 2.48 -9.83
N ILE A 67 5.96 2.56 -8.67
CA ILE A 67 4.87 3.52 -8.40
C ILE A 67 5.39 4.95 -8.30
N LEU A 68 6.54 5.16 -7.68
CA LEU A 68 7.09 6.50 -7.50
C LEU A 68 7.45 7.19 -8.82
N PRO A 69 8.20 6.56 -9.75
CA PRO A 69 8.46 7.17 -11.06
C PRO A 69 7.22 7.35 -11.91
N LEU A 70 6.19 6.52 -11.69
CA LEU A 70 4.97 6.54 -12.47
C LEU A 70 4.25 7.89 -12.41
N PHE A 71 4.21 8.53 -11.24
CA PHE A 71 3.64 9.87 -11.09
C PHE A 71 4.26 10.88 -12.07
N PHE A 72 5.58 10.83 -12.24
CA PHE A 72 6.28 11.71 -13.17
C PHE A 72 5.91 11.40 -14.63
N PHE A 73 5.94 10.13 -15.03
CA PHE A 73 5.69 9.74 -16.43
C PHE A 73 4.22 9.90 -16.83
N MET A 74 3.28 9.63 -15.95
CA MET A 74 1.86 9.86 -16.20
C MET A 74 1.52 11.36 -16.23
N GLY A 75 2.05 12.13 -15.25
CA GLY A 75 1.87 13.58 -15.21
C GLY A 75 2.42 14.29 -16.44
N SER A 76 3.59 13.89 -16.96
CA SER A 76 4.18 14.47 -18.16
C SER A 76 3.37 14.19 -19.45
N ALA A 77 2.57 13.13 -19.47
CA ALA A 77 1.79 12.72 -20.64
C ALA A 77 0.39 13.37 -20.73
N ILE A 78 -0.05 14.07 -19.69
CA ILE A 78 -1.45 14.55 -19.60
C ILE A 78 -1.86 15.49 -20.73
N LEU A 79 -0.92 16.27 -21.28
CA LEU A 79 -1.17 17.21 -22.37
C LEU A 79 -1.42 16.52 -23.71
N ASN A 80 -1.03 15.25 -23.86
CA ASN A 80 -1.24 14.45 -25.06
C ASN A 80 -1.98 13.17 -24.69
N LYS A 81 -3.28 13.09 -25.03
CA LYS A 81 -4.13 11.94 -24.69
C LYS A 81 -3.63 10.62 -25.30
N ASP A 82 -3.01 10.65 -26.46
CA ASP A 82 -2.49 9.45 -27.12
C ASP A 82 -1.26 8.92 -26.39
N ASP A 83 -0.34 9.80 -25.98
CA ASP A 83 0.83 9.45 -25.15
C ASP A 83 0.37 8.94 -23.79
N PHE A 84 -0.62 9.61 -23.16
CA PHE A 84 -1.18 9.17 -21.90
C PHE A 84 -1.83 7.78 -22.03
N SER A 85 -2.65 7.55 -23.05
CA SER A 85 -3.29 6.26 -23.31
C SER A 85 -2.24 5.16 -23.57
N ASN A 86 -1.19 5.47 -24.32
CA ASN A 86 -0.09 4.54 -24.55
C ASN A 86 0.61 4.18 -23.22
N LYS A 87 1.01 5.17 -22.42
CA LYS A 87 1.67 4.94 -21.11
C LYS A 87 0.76 4.22 -20.13
N LEU A 88 -0.56 4.51 -20.14
CA LEU A 88 -1.53 3.80 -19.31
C LEU A 88 -1.56 2.30 -19.67
N LYS A 89 -1.69 1.96 -20.94
CA LYS A 89 -1.73 0.56 -21.41
C LYS A 89 -0.42 -0.17 -21.17
N THR A 90 0.68 0.41 -21.64
CA THR A 90 2.01 -0.21 -21.52
C THR A 90 2.47 -0.29 -20.07
N GLY A 91 2.14 0.71 -19.25
CA GLY A 91 2.45 0.73 -17.83
C GLY A 91 1.68 -0.34 -17.04
N LEU A 92 0.39 -0.56 -17.34
CA LEU A 92 -0.38 -1.67 -16.77
C LEU A 92 0.24 -3.03 -17.13
N ILE A 93 0.67 -3.20 -18.38
CA ILE A 93 1.34 -4.43 -18.83
C ILE A 93 2.67 -4.62 -18.11
N VAL A 94 3.49 -3.58 -18.01
CA VAL A 94 4.81 -3.64 -17.37
C VAL A 94 4.67 -3.88 -15.87
N SER A 95 3.85 -3.09 -15.17
CA SER A 95 3.66 -3.23 -13.73
C SER A 95 3.01 -4.57 -13.36
N GLY A 96 1.94 -4.95 -14.07
CA GLY A 96 1.29 -6.24 -13.89
C GLY A 96 2.21 -7.41 -14.22
N GLY A 97 2.99 -7.31 -15.30
CA GLY A 97 3.97 -8.33 -15.70
C GLY A 97 5.07 -8.54 -14.66
N ILE A 98 5.68 -7.47 -14.16
CA ILE A 98 6.71 -7.55 -13.12
C ILE A 98 6.16 -8.18 -11.84
N TYR A 99 5.00 -7.72 -11.37
CA TYR A 99 4.37 -8.29 -10.18
C TYR A 99 3.93 -9.75 -10.40
N THR A 100 3.48 -10.10 -11.60
CA THR A 100 3.14 -11.49 -11.92
C THR A 100 4.37 -12.40 -11.87
N ILE A 101 5.50 -11.96 -12.45
CA ILE A 101 6.76 -12.73 -12.41
C ILE A 101 7.24 -12.89 -10.96
N LEU A 102 7.23 -11.81 -10.18
CA LEU A 102 7.58 -11.85 -8.77
C LEU A 102 6.65 -12.79 -7.98
N SER A 103 5.34 -12.66 -8.19
CA SER A 103 4.35 -13.50 -7.53
C SER A 103 4.50 -14.97 -7.87
N ILE A 104 4.78 -15.33 -9.13
CA ILE A 104 5.09 -16.70 -9.53
C ILE A 104 6.32 -17.20 -8.76
N GLY A 105 7.39 -16.41 -8.68
CA GLY A 105 8.57 -16.76 -7.90
C GLY A 105 8.24 -17.02 -6.42
N ILE A 106 7.50 -16.11 -5.79
CA ILE A 106 7.08 -16.28 -4.38
C ILE A 106 6.21 -17.54 -4.23
N ILE A 107 5.22 -17.75 -5.09
CA ILE A 107 4.32 -18.91 -5.04
C ILE A 107 5.09 -20.23 -5.12
N LEU A 108 6.06 -20.33 -6.02
CA LEU A 108 6.86 -21.54 -6.22
C LEU A 108 7.82 -21.82 -5.05
N PHE A 109 8.39 -20.75 -4.48
CA PHE A 109 9.40 -20.87 -3.42
C PHE A 109 8.87 -20.53 -2.02
N THR A 110 7.55 -20.45 -1.81
CA THR A 110 6.95 -20.03 -0.53
C THR A 110 7.43 -20.89 0.65
N GLU A 111 7.40 -22.21 0.56
CA GLU A 111 7.80 -23.10 1.67
C GLU A 111 9.31 -23.02 1.97
N PRO A 112 10.21 -23.09 0.97
CA PRO A 112 11.62 -22.78 1.20
C PRO A 112 11.90 -21.42 1.81
N LEU A 113 11.18 -20.38 1.38
CA LEU A 113 11.30 -19.03 1.94
C LEU A 113 10.83 -18.95 3.40
N LEU A 114 9.71 -19.59 3.73
CA LEU A 114 9.22 -19.69 5.12
C LEU A 114 10.23 -20.42 6.01
N THR A 115 10.81 -21.52 5.52
CA THR A 115 11.86 -22.24 6.24
C THR A 115 13.11 -21.37 6.42
N PHE A 116 13.54 -20.66 5.39
CA PHE A 116 14.67 -19.71 5.48
C PHE A 116 14.38 -18.59 6.49
N MET A 117 13.14 -18.11 6.56
CA MET A 117 12.69 -17.11 7.53
C MET A 117 12.47 -17.67 8.93
N ALA A 118 12.79 -18.95 9.16
CA ALA A 118 12.62 -19.64 10.44
C ALA A 118 11.18 -19.63 10.98
N ALA A 119 10.19 -19.70 10.08
CA ALA A 119 8.79 -19.89 10.47
C ALA A 119 8.61 -21.24 11.20
N SER A 120 7.72 -21.29 12.20
CA SER A 120 7.42 -22.52 12.92
C SER A 120 6.93 -23.60 11.94
N PRO A 121 7.47 -24.83 12.01
CA PRO A 121 7.06 -25.93 11.12
C PRO A 121 5.56 -26.19 11.11
N ASP A 122 4.89 -25.96 12.25
CA ASP A 122 3.46 -26.22 12.43
C ASP A 122 2.57 -25.28 11.60
N ILE A 123 3.06 -24.09 11.24
CA ILE A 123 2.29 -23.10 10.47
C ILE A 123 2.76 -22.94 9.02
N ILE A 124 3.83 -23.63 8.59
CA ILE A 124 4.39 -23.47 7.23
C ILE A 124 3.33 -23.72 6.16
N LYS A 125 2.57 -24.80 6.27
CA LYS A 125 1.60 -25.20 5.25
C LYS A 125 0.46 -24.19 5.10
N GLU A 126 -0.12 -23.76 6.20
CA GLU A 126 -1.18 -22.75 6.24
C GLU A 126 -0.68 -21.38 5.79
N SER A 127 0.49 -20.98 6.27
CA SER A 127 1.15 -19.74 5.85
C SER A 127 1.49 -19.75 4.36
N ALA A 128 1.95 -20.89 3.83
CA ALA A 128 2.23 -21.03 2.39
C ALA A 128 0.97 -20.88 1.55
N THR A 129 -0.14 -21.47 1.97
CA THR A 129 -1.43 -21.31 1.30
C THR A 129 -1.88 -19.86 1.28
N TYR A 130 -1.82 -19.19 2.43
CA TYR A 130 -2.18 -17.79 2.57
C TYR A 130 -1.29 -16.87 1.72
N ILE A 131 0.04 -17.03 1.78
CA ILE A 131 0.98 -16.24 0.99
C ILE A 131 0.76 -16.43 -0.52
N ARG A 132 0.45 -17.64 -0.98
CA ARG A 132 0.14 -17.92 -2.39
C ARG A 132 -1.08 -17.13 -2.86
N ILE A 133 -2.15 -17.09 -2.06
CA ILE A 133 -3.36 -16.33 -2.37
C ILE A 133 -3.05 -14.81 -2.35
N GLU A 134 -2.37 -14.32 -1.34
CA GLU A 134 -1.99 -12.91 -1.22
C GLU A 134 -1.02 -12.47 -2.33
N SER A 135 -0.18 -13.37 -2.86
CA SER A 135 0.67 -13.07 -4.00
C SER A 135 -0.15 -12.76 -5.26
N VAL A 136 -1.28 -13.44 -5.46
CA VAL A 136 -2.24 -13.09 -6.53
C VAL A 136 -2.94 -11.75 -6.21
N ALA A 137 -3.31 -11.53 -4.96
CA ALA A 137 -3.91 -10.27 -4.51
C ALA A 137 -2.98 -9.06 -4.72
N ASN A 138 -1.68 -9.25 -4.55
CA ASN A 138 -0.68 -8.19 -4.79
C ASN A 138 -0.60 -7.78 -6.28
N VAL A 139 -0.79 -8.72 -7.22
CA VAL A 139 -0.91 -8.39 -8.65
C VAL A 139 -2.13 -7.52 -8.90
N ALA A 140 -3.29 -7.88 -8.36
CA ALA A 140 -4.49 -7.03 -8.46
C ALA A 140 -4.31 -5.67 -7.76
N GLY A 141 -3.60 -5.66 -6.63
CA GLY A 141 -3.28 -4.46 -5.86
C GLY A 141 -2.41 -3.46 -6.62
N VAL A 142 -1.36 -3.90 -7.31
CA VAL A 142 -0.51 -3.00 -8.09
C VAL A 142 -1.27 -2.40 -9.27
N LEU A 143 -2.15 -3.15 -9.92
CA LEU A 143 -2.98 -2.64 -11.01
C LEU A 143 -3.95 -1.57 -10.50
N LEU A 144 -4.56 -1.78 -9.32
CA LEU A 144 -5.39 -0.76 -8.67
C LEU A 144 -4.58 0.50 -8.35
N ASN A 145 -3.42 0.36 -7.73
CA ASN A 145 -2.56 1.50 -7.41
C ASN A 145 -2.14 2.26 -8.68
N PHE A 146 -1.84 1.55 -9.76
CA PHE A 146 -1.50 2.14 -11.04
C PHE A 146 -2.65 3.04 -11.58
N VAL A 147 -3.88 2.52 -11.62
CA VAL A 147 -5.01 3.29 -12.14
C VAL A 147 -5.42 4.44 -11.20
N LEU A 148 -5.18 4.33 -9.90
CA LEU A 148 -5.34 5.44 -8.96
C LEU A 148 -4.33 6.56 -9.24
N VAL A 149 -3.06 6.24 -9.52
CA VAL A 149 -2.06 7.22 -9.96
C VAL A 149 -2.49 7.89 -11.26
N ALA A 150 -3.05 7.14 -12.21
CA ALA A 150 -3.59 7.71 -13.43
C ALA A 150 -4.73 8.71 -13.18
N LEU A 151 -5.63 8.44 -12.22
CA LEU A 151 -6.67 9.39 -11.80
C LEU A 151 -6.08 10.68 -11.20
N ILE A 152 -5.03 10.56 -10.38
CA ILE A 152 -4.32 11.73 -9.83
C ILE A 152 -3.73 12.55 -10.97
N ALA A 153 -3.05 11.90 -11.91
CA ALA A 153 -2.41 12.56 -13.04
C ALA A 153 -3.40 13.39 -13.88
N ILE A 154 -4.64 12.92 -14.04
CA ILE A 154 -5.69 13.67 -14.79
C ILE A 154 -6.46 14.68 -13.90
N GLY A 155 -6.02 14.92 -12.66
CA GLY A 155 -6.64 15.90 -11.75
C GLY A 155 -7.98 15.44 -11.14
N ARG A 156 -8.21 14.12 -11.06
CA ARG A 156 -9.42 13.54 -10.46
C ARG A 156 -9.18 13.09 -9.01
N ASP A 157 -8.46 13.89 -8.23
CA ASP A 157 -8.09 13.58 -6.83
C ASP A 157 -9.29 13.20 -5.96
N LYS A 158 -10.45 13.87 -6.16
CA LYS A 158 -11.67 13.55 -5.42
C LYS A 158 -12.13 12.10 -5.62
N LEU A 159 -11.95 11.55 -6.84
CA LEU A 159 -12.30 10.15 -7.10
C LEU A 159 -11.35 9.19 -6.36
N VAL A 160 -10.08 9.56 -6.22
CA VAL A 160 -9.11 8.73 -5.47
C VAL A 160 -9.56 8.58 -4.02
N TYR A 161 -9.99 9.67 -3.36
CA TYR A 161 -10.55 9.60 -2.01
C TYR A 161 -11.79 8.71 -1.95
N VAL A 162 -12.71 8.88 -2.90
CA VAL A 162 -13.93 8.03 -2.97
C VAL A 162 -13.56 6.56 -3.14
N PHE A 163 -12.64 6.22 -4.05
CA PHE A 163 -12.21 4.84 -4.27
C PHE A 163 -11.44 4.26 -3.08
N THR A 164 -10.68 5.07 -2.36
CA THR A 164 -10.02 4.63 -1.12
C THR A 164 -11.05 4.24 -0.05
N VAL A 165 -12.05 5.08 0.16
CA VAL A 165 -13.15 4.78 1.12
C VAL A 165 -13.97 3.57 0.66
N LEU A 166 -14.30 3.48 -0.63
CA LEU A 166 -15.03 2.34 -1.20
C LEU A 166 -14.23 1.04 -1.06
N LYS A 167 -12.91 1.08 -1.28
CA LYS A 167 -12.03 -0.07 -1.05
C LYS A 167 -12.18 -0.59 0.37
N LEU A 168 -12.10 0.31 1.36
CA LEU A 168 -12.24 -0.07 2.77
C LEU A 168 -13.62 -0.66 3.08
N ALA A 169 -14.68 0.00 2.62
CA ALA A 169 -16.05 -0.48 2.83
C ALA A 169 -16.26 -1.86 2.19
N PHE A 170 -15.81 -2.07 0.96
CA PHE A 170 -15.92 -3.36 0.29
C PHE A 170 -15.06 -4.43 0.96
N CYS A 171 -13.85 -4.09 1.43
CA CYS A 171 -13.04 -5.03 2.20
C CYS A 171 -13.74 -5.44 3.50
N VAL A 172 -14.33 -4.51 4.26
CA VAL A 172 -15.08 -4.86 5.49
C VAL A 172 -16.26 -5.78 5.17
N VAL A 173 -17.01 -5.49 4.11
CA VAL A 173 -18.13 -6.33 3.69
C VAL A 173 -17.65 -7.72 3.28
N THR A 174 -16.65 -7.80 2.40
CA THR A 174 -16.12 -9.10 1.93
C THR A 174 -15.48 -9.90 3.06
N ASP A 175 -14.72 -9.25 3.97
CA ASP A 175 -14.14 -9.91 5.13
C ASP A 175 -15.22 -10.46 6.07
N THR A 176 -16.34 -9.73 6.25
CA THR A 176 -17.48 -10.23 7.03
C THR A 176 -18.08 -11.50 6.43
N PHE A 177 -18.15 -11.61 5.10
CA PHE A 177 -18.64 -12.81 4.42
C PHE A 177 -17.62 -13.95 4.35
N LEU A 178 -16.31 -13.64 4.29
CA LEU A 178 -15.27 -14.63 4.04
C LEU A 178 -14.58 -15.12 5.32
N ILE A 179 -14.47 -14.27 6.36
CA ILE A 179 -13.63 -14.54 7.54
C ILE A 179 -14.45 -14.71 8.81
N SER A 180 -15.54 -13.95 8.97
CA SER A 180 -16.25 -13.88 10.26
C SER A 180 -16.83 -15.24 10.69
N THR A 181 -17.16 -15.35 11.98
CA THR A 181 -17.83 -16.53 12.57
C THR A 181 -19.34 -16.47 12.45
N LEU A 182 -19.91 -15.51 11.69
CA LEU A 182 -21.35 -15.37 11.48
C LEU A 182 -21.93 -16.55 10.68
N PRO A 183 -23.19 -16.93 10.90
CA PRO A 183 -23.81 -18.11 10.26
C PRO A 183 -23.83 -18.10 8.73
N PHE A 184 -23.75 -16.93 8.10
CA PHE A 184 -23.73 -16.74 6.65
C PHE A 184 -22.31 -16.61 6.08
N SER A 185 -21.28 -16.62 6.93
CA SER A 185 -19.89 -16.53 6.49
C SER A 185 -19.38 -17.87 5.98
N LEU A 186 -18.50 -17.81 4.98
CA LEU A 186 -17.80 -18.99 4.46
C LEU A 186 -16.70 -19.47 5.42
N ASN A 187 -16.33 -18.68 6.41
CA ASN A 187 -15.32 -19.00 7.43
C ASN A 187 -14.02 -19.58 6.87
N LEU A 188 -13.46 -18.88 5.87
CA LEU A 188 -12.23 -19.30 5.16
C LEU A 188 -10.94 -19.05 5.99
N GLY A 189 -11.08 -18.61 7.23
CA GLY A 189 -9.96 -18.27 8.09
C GLY A 189 -9.11 -17.15 7.50
N VAL A 190 -7.80 -17.21 7.74
CA VAL A 190 -6.83 -16.20 7.26
C VAL A 190 -6.84 -16.07 5.73
N ASN A 191 -7.12 -17.16 5.00
CA ASN A 191 -7.19 -17.17 3.54
C ASN A 191 -8.28 -16.25 2.98
N GLY A 192 -9.36 -16.03 3.75
CA GLY A 192 -10.44 -15.11 3.40
C GLY A 192 -9.94 -13.69 3.14
N ILE A 193 -8.86 -13.24 3.83
CA ILE A 193 -8.23 -11.94 3.62
C ILE A 193 -7.71 -11.82 2.19
N GLY A 194 -6.98 -12.82 1.72
CA GLY A 194 -6.42 -12.82 0.37
C GLY A 194 -7.51 -12.80 -0.71
N TYR A 195 -8.55 -13.60 -0.55
CA TYR A 195 -9.69 -13.58 -1.48
C TYR A 195 -10.42 -12.24 -1.48
N SER A 196 -10.64 -11.63 -0.31
CA SER A 196 -11.20 -10.29 -0.18
C SER A 196 -10.36 -9.27 -0.96
N ASN A 197 -9.04 -9.28 -0.77
CA ASN A 197 -8.11 -8.40 -1.47
C ASN A 197 -8.15 -8.60 -2.99
N ILE A 198 -8.21 -9.83 -3.51
CA ILE A 198 -8.33 -10.12 -4.94
C ILE A 198 -9.62 -9.53 -5.50
N ILE A 199 -10.76 -9.84 -4.87
CA ILE A 199 -12.08 -9.42 -5.32
C ILE A 199 -12.18 -7.89 -5.37
N VAL A 200 -11.86 -7.23 -4.25
CA VAL A 200 -12.01 -5.79 -4.11
C VAL A 200 -11.06 -5.03 -5.06
N ASN A 201 -9.77 -5.40 -5.09
CA ASN A 201 -8.81 -4.74 -5.94
C ASN A 201 -9.17 -4.90 -7.43
N THR A 202 -9.63 -6.09 -7.83
CA THR A 202 -10.03 -6.35 -9.24
C THR A 202 -11.25 -5.55 -9.64
N ILE A 203 -12.32 -5.56 -8.82
CA ILE A 203 -13.54 -4.81 -9.11
C ILE A 203 -13.25 -3.32 -9.23
N LEU A 204 -12.52 -2.74 -8.27
CA LEU A 204 -12.21 -1.31 -8.29
C LEU A 204 -11.31 -0.93 -9.48
N THR A 205 -10.34 -1.78 -9.84
CA THR A 205 -9.51 -1.56 -11.04
C THR A 205 -10.37 -1.50 -12.30
N ILE A 206 -11.30 -2.44 -12.47
CA ILE A 206 -12.20 -2.48 -13.63
C ILE A 206 -13.08 -1.21 -13.67
N VAL A 207 -13.65 -0.80 -12.53
CA VAL A 207 -14.50 0.40 -12.46
C VAL A 207 -13.70 1.65 -12.82
N ILE A 208 -12.48 1.81 -12.32
CA ILE A 208 -11.63 2.96 -12.65
C ILE A 208 -11.23 2.94 -14.13
N LEU A 209 -10.89 1.78 -14.70
CA LEU A 209 -10.60 1.65 -16.14
C LEU A 209 -11.80 2.02 -16.99
N MET A 210 -13.02 1.68 -16.57
CA MET A 210 -14.25 2.12 -17.25
C MET A 210 -14.42 3.64 -17.21
N ILE A 211 -14.11 4.28 -16.07
CA ILE A 211 -14.15 5.74 -15.97
C ILE A 211 -13.11 6.38 -16.89
N LEU A 212 -11.86 5.92 -16.87
CA LEU A 212 -10.79 6.41 -17.72
C LEU A 212 -11.12 6.23 -19.22
N SER A 213 -11.79 5.14 -19.57
CA SER A 213 -12.28 4.89 -20.94
C SER A 213 -13.37 5.87 -21.34
N LYS A 214 -14.36 6.13 -20.47
CA LYS A 214 -15.44 7.10 -20.73
C LYS A 214 -14.93 8.53 -20.86
N GLU A 215 -13.89 8.91 -20.13
CA GLU A 215 -13.24 10.22 -20.21
C GLU A 215 -12.27 10.34 -21.41
N GLY A 216 -12.12 9.29 -22.21
CA GLY A 216 -11.29 9.27 -23.42
C GLY A 216 -9.79 9.15 -23.17
N TYR A 217 -9.37 8.71 -21.97
CA TYR A 217 -7.97 8.46 -21.65
C TYR A 217 -7.53 7.01 -21.95
N LEU A 218 -8.47 6.12 -22.21
CA LEU A 218 -8.21 4.77 -22.67
C LEU A 218 -8.73 4.62 -24.10
N VAL A 219 -8.04 5.28 -25.02
CA VAL A 219 -8.44 5.28 -26.44
C VAL A 219 -8.27 3.89 -27.03
N ARG A 220 -9.30 3.40 -27.70
CA ARG A 220 -9.28 2.12 -28.42
C ARG A 220 -8.63 2.33 -29.80
N ASP A 221 -7.35 2.71 -29.79
CA ASP A 221 -6.64 2.98 -31.02
C ASP A 221 -5.87 1.74 -31.52
N LYS A 222 -5.72 1.63 -32.85
CA LYS A 222 -4.94 0.60 -33.54
C LYS A 222 -3.42 0.91 -33.53
N GLN A 223 -2.99 1.99 -32.84
CA GLN A 223 -1.57 2.34 -32.75
C GLN A 223 -0.78 1.25 -32.01
N LYS A 224 0.40 0.97 -32.51
CA LYS A 224 1.33 0.02 -31.86
C LYS A 224 1.73 0.57 -30.50
N LEU A 225 1.65 -0.28 -29.46
CA LEU A 225 2.10 0.05 -28.12
C LEU A 225 3.60 0.39 -28.15
N SER A 226 3.98 1.55 -27.62
CA SER A 226 5.36 1.97 -27.51
C SER A 226 5.87 1.85 -26.08
N PHE A 227 6.92 1.08 -25.90
CA PHE A 227 7.61 0.89 -24.62
C PHE A 227 8.88 1.75 -24.51
N ALA A 228 9.10 2.71 -25.41
CA ALA A 228 10.33 3.52 -25.43
C ALA A 228 10.59 4.27 -24.13
N TRP A 229 9.54 4.73 -23.44
CA TRP A 229 9.62 5.43 -22.18
C TRP A 229 10.10 4.54 -21.00
N CYS A 230 9.99 3.22 -21.12
CA CYS A 230 10.35 2.28 -20.06
C CYS A 230 11.82 2.36 -19.69
N LYS A 231 12.72 2.69 -20.63
CA LYS A 231 14.15 2.82 -20.36
C LYS A 231 14.44 3.90 -19.31
N ASP A 232 13.85 5.07 -19.48
CA ASP A 232 14.03 6.20 -18.55
C ASP A 232 13.26 5.94 -17.23
N PHE A 233 12.11 5.30 -17.33
CA PHE A 233 11.31 4.86 -16.19
C PHE A 233 12.14 3.95 -15.26
N PHE A 234 12.75 2.89 -15.78
CA PHE A 234 13.57 1.98 -14.96
C PHE A 234 14.85 2.64 -14.45
N LYS A 235 15.44 3.58 -15.20
CA LYS A 235 16.59 4.34 -14.73
C LYS A 235 16.28 5.16 -13.48
N ILE A 236 15.10 5.79 -13.43
CA ILE A 236 14.66 6.55 -12.25
C ILE A 236 14.26 5.59 -11.12
N GLY A 237 13.46 4.58 -11.44
CA GLY A 237 12.95 3.61 -10.48
C GLY A 237 14.03 2.76 -9.80
N SER A 238 15.14 2.48 -10.48
CA SER A 238 16.24 1.70 -9.91
C SER A 238 16.89 2.39 -8.70
N VAL A 239 16.89 3.71 -8.63
CA VAL A 239 17.49 4.46 -7.51
C VAL A 239 16.64 4.30 -6.25
N SER A 240 15.31 4.55 -6.35
CA SER A 240 14.40 4.35 -5.21
C SER A 240 14.24 2.88 -4.85
N GLY A 241 14.20 2.00 -5.84
CA GLY A 241 14.18 0.56 -5.64
C GLY A 241 15.41 0.03 -4.92
N LEU A 242 16.61 0.55 -5.21
CA LEU A 242 17.83 0.14 -4.52
C LEU A 242 17.84 0.59 -3.05
N GLU A 243 17.41 1.82 -2.76
CA GLU A 243 17.28 2.31 -1.39
C GLU A 243 16.30 1.43 -0.59
N SER A 244 15.12 1.18 -1.15
CA SER A 244 14.11 0.32 -0.56
C SER A 244 14.60 -1.12 -0.40
N PHE A 245 15.37 -1.64 -1.36
CA PHE A 245 15.96 -2.97 -1.27
C PHE A 245 16.88 -3.10 -0.04
N VAL A 246 17.83 -2.20 0.14
CA VAL A 246 18.76 -2.25 1.27
C VAL A 246 18.02 -2.18 2.60
N ARG A 247 17.09 -1.24 2.73
CA ARG A 247 16.28 -1.05 3.94
C ARG A 247 15.45 -2.29 4.27
N ASN A 248 14.69 -2.78 3.31
CA ASN A 248 13.72 -3.84 3.53
C ASN A 248 14.36 -5.21 3.69
N ILE A 249 15.44 -5.51 2.95
CA ILE A 249 16.20 -6.75 3.15
C ILE A 249 16.87 -6.77 4.52
N ALA A 250 17.47 -5.66 4.94
CA ALA A 250 18.05 -5.57 6.28
C ALA A 250 16.99 -5.81 7.36
N TYR A 251 15.83 -5.15 7.26
CA TYR A 251 14.72 -5.35 8.20
C TYR A 251 14.18 -6.79 8.18
N MET A 252 14.01 -7.37 7.01
CA MET A 252 13.54 -8.75 6.84
C MET A 252 14.47 -9.74 7.54
N LEU A 253 15.78 -9.62 7.33
CA LEU A 253 16.75 -10.56 7.91
C LEU A 253 17.02 -10.31 9.41
N MET A 254 17.10 -9.05 9.81
CA MET A 254 17.47 -8.69 11.19
C MET A 254 16.28 -8.72 12.15
N VAL A 255 15.09 -8.33 11.72
CA VAL A 255 13.91 -8.21 12.57
C VAL A 255 12.94 -9.36 12.32
N SER A 256 12.39 -9.47 11.10
CA SER A 256 11.31 -10.43 10.82
C SER A 256 11.76 -11.88 11.03
N ARG A 257 12.98 -12.22 10.61
CA ARG A 257 13.53 -13.56 10.81
C ARG A 257 13.80 -13.84 12.30
N MET A 258 14.34 -12.85 13.05
CA MET A 258 14.58 -13.00 14.48
C MET A 258 13.28 -13.21 15.27
N VAL A 259 12.22 -12.49 14.93
CA VAL A 259 10.89 -12.63 15.53
C VAL A 259 10.33 -14.05 15.32
N ASN A 260 10.56 -14.65 14.16
CA ASN A 260 10.20 -16.04 13.90
C ASN A 260 11.03 -17.03 14.73
N VAL A 261 12.34 -16.78 14.86
CA VAL A 261 13.23 -17.65 15.68
C VAL A 261 12.80 -17.71 17.15
N VAL A 262 12.31 -16.58 17.70
CA VAL A 262 11.81 -16.55 19.09
C VAL A 262 10.35 -16.99 19.22
N GLY A 263 9.67 -17.29 18.12
CA GLY A 263 8.29 -17.78 18.12
C GLY A 263 7.21 -16.73 18.36
N GLU A 264 7.55 -15.43 18.29
CA GLU A 264 6.66 -14.31 18.67
C GLU A 264 6.07 -13.56 17.46
N SER A 265 6.01 -14.19 16.30
CA SER A 265 5.59 -13.53 15.06
C SER A 265 4.15 -12.99 15.10
N GLY A 266 3.23 -13.68 15.75
CA GLY A 266 1.85 -13.22 15.90
C GLY A 266 1.73 -11.98 16.79
N VAL A 267 2.36 -12.04 17.99
CA VAL A 267 2.37 -10.91 18.94
C VAL A 267 3.05 -9.70 18.32
N TYR A 268 4.20 -9.91 17.70
CA TYR A 268 4.92 -8.85 17.00
C TYR A 268 4.07 -8.21 15.90
N TRP A 269 3.38 -9.02 15.07
CA TRP A 269 2.55 -8.50 13.98
C TRP A 269 1.42 -7.62 14.50
N VAL A 270 0.71 -8.05 15.56
CA VAL A 270 -0.37 -7.27 16.18
C VAL A 270 0.17 -5.97 16.79
N ALA A 271 1.26 -6.06 17.57
CA ALA A 271 1.88 -4.89 18.17
C ALA A 271 2.40 -3.90 17.14
N ASN A 272 3.07 -4.40 16.09
CA ASN A 272 3.58 -3.57 15.00
C ASN A 272 2.45 -2.84 14.26
N ASN A 273 1.34 -3.51 13.95
CA ASN A 273 0.17 -2.87 13.35
C ASN A 273 -0.42 -1.78 14.25
N PHE A 274 -0.44 -1.99 15.56
CA PHE A 274 -0.92 -0.97 16.51
C PHE A 274 0.03 0.23 16.56
N ILE A 275 1.34 0.00 16.65
CA ILE A 275 2.34 1.06 16.70
C ILE A 275 2.28 1.92 15.43
N TRP A 276 2.39 1.31 14.26
CA TRP A 276 2.42 2.03 12.98
C TRP A 276 1.06 2.61 12.58
N GLY A 277 -0.02 1.87 12.87
CA GLY A 277 -1.37 2.27 12.49
C GLY A 277 -1.99 3.33 13.41
N TRP A 278 -1.78 3.24 14.73
CA TRP A 278 -2.41 4.14 15.70
C TRP A 278 -1.43 5.14 16.29
N MET A 279 -0.31 4.69 16.84
CA MET A 279 0.60 5.56 17.58
C MET A 279 1.39 6.50 16.64
N LEU A 280 1.94 5.98 15.55
CA LEU A 280 2.77 6.75 14.62
C LEU A 280 1.97 7.45 13.52
N LEU A 281 0.69 7.12 13.35
CA LEU A 281 -0.15 7.71 12.30
C LEU A 281 -0.11 9.25 12.28
N PRO A 282 -0.27 9.98 13.40
CA PRO A 282 -0.26 11.44 13.36
C PRO A 282 1.08 12.00 12.90
N VAL A 283 2.19 11.36 13.28
CA VAL A 283 3.56 11.76 12.88
C VAL A 283 3.77 11.51 11.39
N LEU A 284 3.32 10.36 10.88
CA LEU A 284 3.41 10.02 9.46
C LEU A 284 2.59 11.01 8.61
N GLN A 285 1.36 11.31 9.02
CA GLN A 285 0.51 12.27 8.30
C GLN A 285 1.05 13.70 8.38
N LEU A 286 1.73 14.07 9.46
CA LEU A 286 2.43 15.35 9.54
C LEU A 286 3.61 15.39 8.55
N GLY A 287 4.33 14.28 8.37
CA GLY A 287 5.35 14.14 7.35
C GLY A 287 4.82 14.38 5.93
N GLU A 288 3.65 13.82 5.60
CA GLU A 288 3.00 14.04 4.30
C GLU A 288 2.55 15.50 4.11
N LEU A 289 2.01 16.14 5.17
CA LEU A 289 1.71 17.58 5.15
C LEU A 289 2.95 18.41 4.84
N ILE A 290 4.06 18.15 5.54
CA ILE A 290 5.33 18.86 5.34
C ILE A 290 5.82 18.70 3.90
N LYS A 291 5.83 17.47 3.37
CA LYS A 291 6.24 17.20 1.99
C LYS A 291 5.40 18.01 1.00
N GLN A 292 4.08 18.04 1.17
CA GLN A 292 3.18 18.77 0.29
C GLN A 292 3.36 20.28 0.39
N GLU A 293 3.43 20.83 1.61
CA GLU A 293 3.61 22.27 1.80
C GLU A 293 4.95 22.77 1.26
N VAL A 294 6.03 22.04 1.48
CA VAL A 294 7.38 22.37 1.01
C VAL A 294 7.51 22.21 -0.51
N SER A 295 6.84 21.22 -1.10
CA SER A 295 6.81 21.07 -2.56
C SER A 295 6.10 22.21 -3.26
N THR A 296 5.07 22.79 -2.62
CA THR A 296 4.30 23.90 -3.15
C THR A 296 5.05 25.23 -3.00
N ASP A 297 5.69 25.45 -1.85
CA ASP A 297 6.47 26.66 -1.54
C ASP A 297 7.66 26.32 -0.62
N LYS A 298 8.86 26.35 -1.19
CA LYS A 298 10.12 26.06 -0.46
C LYS A 298 10.36 27.00 0.74
N ASN A 299 9.79 28.22 0.74
CA ASN A 299 9.93 29.14 1.85
C ASN A 299 9.18 28.68 3.10
N LYS A 300 8.20 27.80 2.96
CA LYS A 300 7.48 27.20 4.08
C LYS A 300 8.38 26.41 5.03
N VAL A 301 9.51 25.91 4.56
CA VAL A 301 10.53 25.34 5.45
C VAL A 301 10.95 26.34 6.51
N LYS A 302 11.21 27.61 6.14
CA LYS A 302 11.66 28.64 7.09
C LYS A 302 10.53 29.18 7.96
N THR A 303 9.33 29.35 7.39
CA THR A 303 8.20 29.97 8.10
C THR A 303 7.48 29.00 9.03
N ASN A 304 7.35 27.73 8.63
CA ASN A 304 6.50 26.74 9.31
C ASN A 304 7.29 25.77 10.23
N THR A 305 8.62 25.77 10.20
CA THR A 305 9.44 24.81 10.98
C THR A 305 9.08 24.78 12.47
N LEU A 306 8.92 25.97 13.12
CA LEU A 306 8.53 26.02 14.52
C LEU A 306 7.12 25.48 14.76
N GLY A 307 6.20 25.67 13.81
CA GLY A 307 4.85 25.13 13.84
C GLY A 307 4.87 23.59 13.74
N TYR A 308 5.61 23.05 12.77
CA TYR A 308 5.76 21.58 12.62
C TYR A 308 6.38 20.95 13.86
N PHE A 309 7.45 21.56 14.38
CA PHE A 309 8.12 21.08 15.59
C PHE A 309 7.17 21.09 16.81
N THR A 310 6.38 22.14 16.97
CA THR A 310 5.39 22.26 18.05
C THR A 310 4.33 21.16 17.94
N ILE A 311 3.80 20.91 16.73
CA ILE A 311 2.81 19.86 16.49
C ILE A 311 3.41 18.49 16.79
N THR A 312 4.64 18.21 16.29
CA THR A 312 5.34 16.94 16.57
C THR A 312 5.53 16.73 18.06
N THR A 313 6.01 17.76 18.78
CA THR A 313 6.20 17.68 20.23
C THR A 313 4.89 17.36 20.95
N PHE A 314 3.81 18.03 20.57
CA PHE A 314 2.48 17.77 21.15
C PHE A 314 2.01 16.33 20.87
N ILE A 315 2.17 15.82 19.66
CA ILE A 315 1.83 14.45 19.30
C ILE A 315 2.65 13.42 20.09
N CYS A 316 3.94 13.70 20.32
CA CYS A 316 4.82 12.77 21.04
C CYS A 316 4.59 12.77 22.58
N ILE A 317 3.91 13.79 23.11
CA ILE A 317 3.58 13.85 24.54
C ILE A 317 2.23 13.17 24.85
N LEU A 318 1.32 13.12 23.87
CA LEU A 318 0.05 12.42 23.99
C LEU A 318 0.20 10.93 23.85
#